data_6233aa6cb446638498a377b905112dc1
#
_entry.id   6233aa6cb446638498a377b905112dc1
#
_cell.length_a   1.000
_cell.length_b   1.000
_cell.length_c   1.000
_cell.angle_alpha   90.00
_cell.angle_beta   90.00
_cell.angle_gamma   90.00
#
_symmetry.space_group_name_H-M   'P 1'
#
loop_
_entity.id
_entity.type
_entity.pdbx_description
1 polymer ?
#
loop_
_entity_poly.entity_id
_entity_poly.type
_entity_poly.pdbx_seq_one_letter_code
_entity_poly.pdbx_strand_id
1 'polypeptide(L)'
;MKIYEGVRIMKKLWLLVLFALVLPLGSIMAQGEMVTELGDGEGALDIIAWPGYIERGDTDENYDWVTDFEAETGCIVNVKTAATSDEMVALMNEGVFDLVTASGDASLRLVYGGRVQPVNIDLVPSYSTVDERLQNAPWHTVDVDGDGTPEHYGVPYQWGPNVLMYNTEVFPEAPTSWSVVFEEQTLPDGDSNAGRIQAYDGPIHIADAANYLMFHNPELGITDPYSLNTDQFAAALDLLRQQRALVARYWHDAFVQMDDFTNEGIVASGSWPFQVNLLQAGGAPIASVFPEEGATGWADTTMMHVNAPHPNCSYLWLEHSISPKLQGDLAAWFGSVPAVPAACTGNELLTDAGCSINGFDNFEQIRFWRTPTEDCGDADDSTTCVPYREWVTNYIAVIGGR
;
A
#
# COMPACT_ATOMS: atom_id res chain seq x y z
N MET A 1 14.64 -96.96 -5.30
CA MET A 1 13.59 -97.33 -6.27
C MET A 1 13.20 -96.09 -7.03
N LYS A 2 13.58 -96.06 -8.31
CA LYS A 2 13.08 -95.29 -9.48
C LYS A 2 12.71 -93.84 -9.28
N ILE A 3 13.42 -92.85 -9.89
CA ILE A 3 13.39 -92.42 -11.31
C ILE A 3 12.38 -91.23 -11.42
N TYR A 4 12.70 -90.07 -11.89
CA TYR A 4 12.96 -89.62 -13.25
C TYR A 4 13.42 -88.15 -13.31
N GLU A 5 14.34 -87.92 -14.23
CA GLU A 5 14.83 -86.64 -14.71
C GLU A 5 13.70 -85.75 -15.29
N GLY A 6 13.94 -84.45 -15.26
CA GLY A 6 13.18 -83.46 -16.03
C GLY A 6 13.94 -82.15 -16.18
N VAL A 7 14.82 -82.14 -17.16
CA VAL A 7 15.48 -80.90 -17.63
C VAL A 7 14.45 -79.96 -18.18
N ARG A 8 14.36 -78.74 -17.64
CA ARG A 8 13.67 -77.63 -18.28
C ARG A 8 14.59 -76.43 -18.43
N ILE A 9 14.87 -76.12 -19.67
CA ILE A 9 15.57 -74.97 -20.18
C ILE A 9 14.82 -73.71 -19.75
N MET A 10 15.44 -72.89 -18.89
CA MET A 10 14.94 -71.55 -18.60
C MET A 10 15.51 -70.57 -19.56
N LYS A 11 14.68 -70.09 -20.50
CA LYS A 11 14.93 -68.94 -21.33
C LYS A 11 15.03 -67.68 -20.46
N LYS A 12 16.22 -67.04 -20.48
CA LYS A 12 16.44 -65.73 -19.87
C LYS A 12 15.63 -64.70 -20.65
N LEU A 13 14.52 -64.24 -20.05
CA LEU A 13 13.76 -63.08 -20.51
C LEU A 13 14.42 -61.85 -19.89
N TRP A 14 15.06 -61.02 -20.69
CA TRP A 14 15.55 -59.72 -20.31
C TRP A 14 14.35 -58.78 -20.29
N LEU A 15 13.86 -58.39 -19.08
CA LEU A 15 12.92 -57.28 -18.92
C LEU A 15 13.75 -56.01 -18.93
N LEU A 16 13.66 -55.24 -20.00
CA LEU A 16 14.08 -53.83 -20.06
C LEU A 16 13.05 -53.04 -19.26
N VAL A 17 13.38 -52.67 -18.02
CA VAL A 17 12.63 -51.67 -17.24
C VAL A 17 13.00 -50.30 -17.79
N LEU A 18 12.15 -49.72 -18.63
CA LEU A 18 12.19 -48.30 -18.97
C LEU A 18 11.85 -47.53 -17.70
N PHE A 19 12.85 -46.93 -17.05
CA PHE A 19 12.66 -45.90 -16.05
C PHE A 19 12.23 -44.62 -16.78
N ALA A 20 10.92 -44.38 -16.92
CA ALA A 20 10.42 -43.09 -17.31
C ALA A 20 10.76 -42.12 -16.19
N LEU A 21 11.74 -41.23 -16.42
CA LEU A 21 11.94 -40.02 -15.61
C LEU A 21 10.70 -39.18 -15.75
N VAL A 22 9.80 -39.30 -14.81
CA VAL A 22 8.74 -38.27 -14.56
C VAL A 22 9.46 -37.11 -13.89
N LEU A 23 9.97 -36.19 -14.69
CA LEU A 23 10.26 -34.84 -14.21
C LEU A 23 8.94 -34.28 -13.68
N PRO A 24 8.89 -33.76 -12.45
CA PRO A 24 7.74 -32.98 -12.05
C PRO A 24 7.71 -31.77 -13.02
N LEU A 25 6.75 -31.75 -13.93
CA LEU A 25 6.30 -30.50 -14.53
C LEU A 25 5.83 -29.68 -13.33
N GLY A 26 6.67 -28.77 -12.86
CA GLY A 26 6.20 -27.64 -12.07
C GLY A 26 5.04 -27.05 -12.88
N SER A 27 3.87 -27.01 -12.29
CA SER A 27 2.76 -26.27 -12.85
C SER A 27 3.21 -24.81 -12.94
N ILE A 28 3.71 -24.41 -14.10
CA ILE A 28 3.71 -23.01 -14.48
C ILE A 28 2.22 -22.68 -14.43
N MET A 29 1.80 -21.96 -13.40
CA MET A 29 0.51 -21.31 -13.39
C MET A 29 0.51 -20.47 -14.66
N ALA A 30 -0.34 -20.82 -15.63
CA ALA A 30 -0.53 -19.99 -16.79
C ALA A 30 -0.99 -18.64 -16.24
N GLN A 31 -0.15 -17.61 -16.34
CA GLN A 31 -0.59 -16.23 -16.22
C GLN A 31 -1.75 -16.08 -17.20
N GLY A 32 -2.87 -15.53 -16.74
CA GLY A 32 -4.00 -15.23 -17.63
C GLY A 32 -3.45 -14.45 -18.82
N GLU A 33 -3.91 -14.80 -20.01
CA GLU A 33 -3.48 -14.10 -21.22
C GLU A 33 -3.95 -12.64 -21.09
N MET A 34 -3.01 -11.70 -21.14
CA MET A 34 -3.31 -10.27 -20.98
C MET A 34 -4.34 -9.84 -22.05
N VAL A 35 -5.39 -9.13 -21.63
CA VAL A 35 -6.42 -8.62 -22.52
C VAL A 35 -5.79 -7.66 -23.52
N THR A 36 -6.05 -7.87 -24.81
CA THR A 36 -5.52 -7.04 -25.91
C THR A 36 -6.59 -6.20 -26.61
N GLU A 37 -7.87 -6.49 -26.36
CA GLU A 37 -9.03 -5.76 -26.89
C GLU A 37 -10.17 -5.84 -25.87
N LEU A 38 -10.86 -4.73 -25.63
CA LEU A 38 -12.02 -4.71 -24.73
C LEU A 38 -13.24 -5.30 -25.41
N GLY A 39 -13.90 -6.19 -24.68
CA GLY A 39 -15.23 -6.69 -25.01
C GLY A 39 -16.33 -5.95 -24.26
N ASP A 40 -17.55 -6.54 -24.29
CA ASP A 40 -18.65 -6.07 -23.43
C ASP A 40 -18.33 -6.36 -21.96
N GLY A 41 -18.81 -5.49 -21.05
CA GLY A 41 -18.66 -5.70 -19.61
C GLY A 41 -19.39 -6.97 -19.14
N GLU A 42 -18.81 -7.67 -18.18
CA GLU A 42 -19.33 -8.94 -17.65
C GLU A 42 -20.49 -8.75 -16.66
N GLY A 43 -20.83 -7.51 -16.32
CA GLY A 43 -21.98 -7.15 -15.48
C GLY A 43 -21.69 -7.10 -13.98
N ALA A 44 -20.47 -7.36 -13.54
CA ALA A 44 -20.04 -7.23 -12.14
C ALA A 44 -18.58 -6.79 -12.07
N LEU A 45 -18.20 -6.22 -10.90
CA LEU A 45 -16.83 -5.82 -10.59
C LEU A 45 -16.62 -5.92 -9.08
N ASP A 46 -15.74 -6.83 -8.67
CA ASP A 46 -15.44 -7.07 -7.25
C ASP A 46 -14.10 -6.42 -6.88
N ILE A 47 -14.12 -5.37 -6.05
CA ILE A 47 -12.95 -4.55 -5.69
C ILE A 47 -12.63 -4.68 -4.22
N ILE A 48 -11.34 -4.93 -3.89
CA ILE A 48 -10.80 -4.70 -2.54
C ILE A 48 -10.27 -3.27 -2.48
N ALA A 49 -10.71 -2.50 -1.47
CA ALA A 49 -10.31 -1.10 -1.33
C ALA A 49 -10.22 -0.68 0.14
N TRP A 50 -9.51 0.41 0.41
CA TRP A 50 -9.54 1.07 1.70
C TRP A 50 -10.95 1.65 1.98
N PRO A 51 -11.34 1.79 3.26
CA PRO A 51 -12.54 2.56 3.60
C PRO A 51 -12.48 3.99 3.02
N GLY A 52 -13.56 4.43 2.38
CA GLY A 52 -13.64 5.75 1.76
C GLY A 52 -13.07 5.87 0.35
N TYR A 53 -12.56 4.79 -0.24
CA TYR A 53 -11.99 4.82 -1.61
C TYR A 53 -13.03 4.68 -2.72
N ILE A 54 -14.15 4.05 -2.44
CA ILE A 54 -15.20 3.76 -3.43
C ILE A 54 -16.54 4.19 -2.84
N GLU A 55 -16.97 5.39 -3.18
CA GLU A 55 -18.19 6.00 -2.63
C GLU A 55 -19.30 6.05 -3.68
N ARG A 56 -20.55 5.83 -3.19
CA ARG A 56 -21.77 5.86 -4.00
C ARG A 56 -22.85 6.80 -3.44
N GLY A 57 -22.44 7.83 -2.70
CA GLY A 57 -23.34 8.81 -2.11
C GLY A 57 -24.04 8.38 -0.80
N ASP A 58 -23.75 7.19 -0.29
CA ASP A 58 -24.39 6.68 0.93
C ASP A 58 -23.97 7.44 2.20
N THR A 59 -22.72 7.89 2.24
CA THR A 59 -22.16 8.66 3.36
C THR A 59 -22.45 10.15 3.20
N ASP A 60 -22.25 10.69 2.00
CA ASP A 60 -22.56 12.06 1.61
C ASP A 60 -22.94 12.08 0.13
N GLU A 61 -24.12 12.61 -0.21
CA GLU A 61 -24.67 12.60 -1.58
C GLU A 61 -23.82 13.36 -2.62
N ASN A 62 -22.89 14.20 -2.19
CA ASN A 62 -21.97 14.90 -3.07
C ASN A 62 -20.80 14.01 -3.56
N TYR A 63 -20.59 12.88 -2.91
CA TYR A 63 -19.47 11.97 -3.19
C TYR A 63 -19.97 10.65 -3.76
N ASP A 64 -20.25 10.64 -5.04
CA ASP A 64 -20.69 9.47 -5.81
C ASP A 64 -19.94 9.42 -7.15
N TRP A 65 -19.11 8.41 -7.30
CA TRP A 65 -18.43 8.11 -8.57
C TRP A 65 -18.67 6.66 -9.03
N VAL A 66 -19.62 5.99 -8.41
CA VAL A 66 -19.98 4.60 -8.73
C VAL A 66 -21.28 4.54 -9.55
N THR A 67 -22.30 5.31 -9.18
CA THR A 67 -23.64 5.19 -9.77
C THR A 67 -23.62 5.46 -11.28
N ASP A 68 -22.93 6.51 -11.72
CA ASP A 68 -22.81 6.83 -13.16
C ASP A 68 -22.03 5.74 -13.91
N PHE A 69 -20.94 5.22 -13.32
CA PHE A 69 -20.17 4.11 -13.90
C PHE A 69 -21.04 2.86 -14.10
N GLU A 70 -21.81 2.47 -13.09
CA GLU A 70 -22.73 1.31 -13.19
C GLU A 70 -23.81 1.51 -14.27
N ALA A 71 -24.35 2.74 -14.35
CA ALA A 71 -25.37 3.07 -15.34
C ALA A 71 -24.84 3.06 -16.79
N GLU A 72 -23.60 3.53 -16.99
CA GLU A 72 -22.98 3.61 -18.31
C GLU A 72 -22.44 2.27 -18.81
N THR A 73 -21.88 1.46 -17.89
CA THR A 73 -21.16 0.23 -18.28
C THR A 73 -21.95 -1.05 -18.02
N GLY A 74 -22.94 -1.00 -17.14
CA GLY A 74 -23.64 -2.19 -16.63
C GLY A 74 -22.79 -3.05 -15.68
N CYS A 75 -21.59 -2.60 -15.29
CA CYS A 75 -20.71 -3.29 -14.34
C CYS A 75 -21.07 -2.89 -12.90
N ILE A 76 -21.79 -3.75 -12.19
CA ILE A 76 -22.17 -3.51 -10.79
C ILE A 76 -20.94 -3.63 -9.88
N VAL A 77 -20.63 -2.59 -9.13
CA VAL A 77 -19.45 -2.50 -8.27
C VAL A 77 -19.76 -3.05 -6.87
N ASN A 78 -19.06 -4.12 -6.50
CA ASN A 78 -19.08 -4.70 -5.16
C ASN A 78 -17.76 -4.37 -4.45
N VAL A 79 -17.84 -3.77 -3.26
CA VAL A 79 -16.64 -3.36 -2.52
C VAL A 79 -16.43 -4.23 -1.31
N LYS A 80 -15.24 -4.79 -1.18
CA LYS A 80 -14.73 -5.41 0.05
C LYS A 80 -13.70 -4.46 0.65
N THR A 81 -14.02 -3.81 1.77
CA THR A 81 -13.05 -2.99 2.49
C THR A 81 -12.03 -3.83 3.24
N ALA A 82 -10.79 -3.35 3.25
CA ALA A 82 -9.69 -3.84 4.07
C ALA A 82 -9.05 -2.68 4.83
N ALA A 83 -8.68 -2.90 6.07
CA ALA A 83 -8.16 -1.86 6.96
C ALA A 83 -6.62 -1.74 6.90
N THR A 84 -5.93 -2.74 6.34
CA THR A 84 -4.46 -2.78 6.27
C THR A 84 -3.98 -3.39 4.95
N SER A 85 -2.74 -3.03 4.54
CA SER A 85 -2.05 -3.66 3.41
C SER A 85 -1.92 -5.18 3.57
N ASP A 86 -1.69 -5.67 4.79
CA ASP A 86 -1.59 -7.11 5.06
C ASP A 86 -2.93 -7.82 4.86
N GLU A 87 -4.05 -7.19 5.25
CA GLU A 87 -5.40 -7.72 4.98
C GLU A 87 -5.68 -7.78 3.48
N MET A 88 -5.30 -6.74 2.71
CA MET A 88 -5.45 -6.75 1.24
C MET A 88 -4.69 -7.90 0.60
N VAL A 89 -3.44 -8.12 1.00
CA VAL A 89 -2.62 -9.24 0.51
C VAL A 89 -3.26 -10.58 0.90
N ALA A 90 -3.79 -10.73 2.11
CA ALA A 90 -4.48 -11.95 2.55
C ALA A 90 -5.73 -12.21 1.71
N LEU A 91 -6.60 -11.21 1.51
CA LEU A 91 -7.80 -11.33 0.69
C LEU A 91 -7.49 -11.71 -0.76
N MET A 92 -6.45 -11.11 -1.36
CA MET A 92 -6.00 -11.44 -2.70
C MET A 92 -5.39 -12.86 -2.80
N ASN A 93 -4.91 -13.43 -1.70
CA ASN A 93 -4.43 -14.80 -1.64
C ASN A 93 -5.56 -15.83 -1.48
N GLU A 94 -6.64 -15.48 -0.77
CA GLU A 94 -7.71 -16.40 -0.37
C GLU A 94 -8.94 -16.33 -1.28
N GLY A 95 -9.23 -15.16 -1.83
CA GLY A 95 -10.40 -14.89 -2.64
C GLY A 95 -10.11 -14.71 -4.11
N VAL A 96 -11.18 -14.63 -4.89
CA VAL A 96 -11.13 -14.24 -6.30
C VAL A 96 -11.88 -12.91 -6.40
N PHE A 97 -11.11 -11.84 -6.54
CA PHE A 97 -11.59 -10.48 -6.78
C PHE A 97 -11.11 -10.04 -8.16
N ASP A 98 -11.65 -8.96 -8.66
CA ASP A 98 -11.18 -8.37 -9.91
C ASP A 98 -10.01 -7.43 -9.68
N LEU A 99 -10.22 -6.49 -8.76
CA LEU A 99 -9.27 -5.42 -8.49
C LEU A 99 -8.93 -5.32 -7.01
N VAL A 100 -7.74 -4.78 -6.74
CA VAL A 100 -7.34 -4.29 -5.42
C VAL A 100 -6.71 -2.92 -5.58
N THR A 101 -7.07 -1.97 -4.70
CA THR A 101 -6.42 -0.65 -4.64
C THR A 101 -5.45 -0.67 -3.47
N ALA A 102 -4.17 -0.95 -3.75
CA ALA A 102 -3.15 -1.26 -2.76
C ALA A 102 -2.06 -0.19 -2.70
N SER A 103 -1.56 0.06 -1.48
CA SER A 103 -0.40 0.91 -1.24
C SER A 103 0.91 0.21 -1.62
N GLY A 104 1.98 0.99 -1.83
CA GLY A 104 3.25 0.50 -2.35
C GLY A 104 3.94 -0.58 -1.50
N ASP A 105 3.65 -0.65 -0.21
CA ASP A 105 4.15 -1.70 0.68
C ASP A 105 3.48 -3.07 0.45
N ALA A 106 2.30 -3.10 -0.18
CA ALA A 106 1.62 -4.32 -0.59
C ALA A 106 1.87 -4.68 -2.05
N SER A 107 2.04 -3.69 -2.93
CA SER A 107 2.05 -3.86 -4.39
C SER A 107 3.07 -4.89 -4.85
N LEU A 108 4.35 -4.76 -4.47
CA LEU A 108 5.39 -5.69 -4.89
C LEU A 108 5.18 -7.11 -4.31
N ARG A 109 4.56 -7.22 -3.13
CA ARG A 109 4.20 -8.52 -2.55
C ARG A 109 3.14 -9.22 -3.39
N LEU A 110 2.19 -8.48 -3.93
CA LEU A 110 1.16 -9.00 -4.84
C LEU A 110 1.75 -9.38 -6.20
N VAL A 111 2.65 -8.56 -6.73
CA VAL A 111 3.34 -8.80 -8.01
C VAL A 111 4.20 -10.05 -7.93
N TYR A 112 5.20 -10.08 -7.03
CA TYR A 112 6.11 -11.23 -6.88
C TYR A 112 5.42 -12.46 -6.29
N GLY A 113 4.31 -12.28 -5.59
CA GLY A 113 3.44 -13.37 -5.15
C GLY A 113 2.58 -13.98 -6.27
N GLY A 114 2.60 -13.40 -7.48
CA GLY A 114 1.79 -13.86 -8.62
C GLY A 114 0.29 -13.74 -8.38
N ARG A 115 -0.14 -12.72 -7.62
CA ARG A 115 -1.56 -12.47 -7.29
C ARG A 115 -2.20 -11.46 -8.23
N VAL A 116 -1.41 -10.63 -8.86
CA VAL A 116 -1.83 -9.65 -9.85
C VAL A 116 -1.15 -9.93 -11.18
N GLN A 117 -1.76 -9.47 -12.25
CA GLN A 117 -1.25 -9.60 -13.62
C GLN A 117 -0.86 -8.23 -14.18
N PRO A 118 -0.01 -8.20 -15.21
CA PRO A 118 0.23 -6.98 -15.96
C PRO A 118 -1.06 -6.39 -16.53
N VAL A 119 -1.14 -5.07 -16.54
CA VAL A 119 -2.22 -4.29 -17.14
C VAL A 119 -1.77 -3.73 -18.48
N ASN A 120 -2.54 -3.99 -19.52
CA ASN A 120 -2.33 -3.38 -20.84
C ASN A 120 -2.79 -1.92 -20.79
N ILE A 121 -1.86 -1.00 -20.58
CA ILE A 121 -2.16 0.43 -20.49
C ILE A 121 -2.68 1.05 -21.80
N ASP A 122 -2.50 0.39 -22.96
CA ASP A 122 -3.09 0.82 -24.21
C ASP A 122 -4.63 0.72 -24.21
N LEU A 123 -5.19 -0.09 -23.29
CA LEU A 123 -6.63 -0.21 -23.06
C LEU A 123 -7.16 0.79 -22.01
N VAL A 124 -6.27 1.66 -21.49
CA VAL A 124 -6.59 2.75 -20.55
C VAL A 124 -6.13 4.08 -21.19
N PRO A 125 -6.88 4.62 -22.16
CA PRO A 125 -6.46 5.77 -22.97
C PRO A 125 -6.06 7.01 -22.13
N SER A 126 -6.73 7.22 -21.00
CA SER A 126 -6.44 8.33 -20.08
C SER A 126 -5.16 8.12 -19.24
N TYR A 127 -4.49 6.95 -19.33
CA TYR A 127 -3.26 6.70 -18.56
C TYR A 127 -2.18 7.77 -18.77
N SER A 128 -2.11 8.34 -19.97
CA SER A 128 -1.18 9.42 -20.31
C SER A 128 -1.45 10.74 -19.56
N THR A 129 -2.59 10.89 -18.91
CA THR A 129 -2.96 12.05 -18.08
C THR A 129 -2.54 11.91 -16.61
N VAL A 130 -2.15 10.71 -16.19
CA VAL A 130 -1.58 10.45 -14.86
C VAL A 130 -0.28 11.24 -14.72
N ASP A 131 -0.02 11.75 -13.51
CA ASP A 131 1.22 12.45 -13.18
C ASP A 131 2.44 11.61 -13.59
N GLU A 132 3.35 12.21 -14.38
CA GLU A 132 4.53 11.51 -14.91
C GLU A 132 5.42 10.90 -13.81
N ARG A 133 5.38 11.48 -12.59
CA ARG A 133 6.09 11.00 -11.41
C ARG A 133 5.53 9.66 -10.90
N LEU A 134 4.28 9.33 -11.25
CA LEU A 134 3.59 8.10 -10.85
C LEU A 134 3.52 7.05 -11.97
N GLN A 135 3.56 7.46 -13.26
CA GLN A 135 3.32 6.53 -14.38
C GLN A 135 4.22 5.30 -14.38
N ASN A 136 5.49 5.45 -13.99
CA ASN A 136 6.48 4.36 -13.98
C ASN A 136 7.06 4.14 -12.57
N ALA A 137 6.24 4.33 -11.54
CA ALA A 137 6.71 4.20 -10.18
C ALA A 137 7.13 2.75 -9.85
N PRO A 138 8.24 2.57 -9.08
CA PRO A 138 8.87 1.27 -8.88
C PRO A 138 8.04 0.28 -8.04
N TRP A 139 6.93 0.73 -7.45
CA TRP A 139 6.05 -0.15 -6.69
C TRP A 139 4.95 -0.81 -7.53
N HIS A 140 4.81 -0.43 -8.83
CA HIS A 140 3.85 -1.06 -9.73
C HIS A 140 4.36 -1.24 -11.18
N THR A 141 5.56 -0.76 -11.50
CA THR A 141 6.18 -0.96 -12.82
C THR A 141 7.50 -1.69 -12.59
N VAL A 142 7.51 -2.97 -12.90
CA VAL A 142 8.60 -3.88 -12.56
C VAL A 142 8.86 -4.90 -13.67
N ASP A 143 10.12 -5.25 -13.85
CA ASP A 143 10.57 -6.35 -14.70
C ASP A 143 10.63 -7.63 -13.85
N VAL A 144 9.56 -8.45 -13.93
CA VAL A 144 9.43 -9.65 -13.10
C VAL A 144 10.18 -10.83 -13.69
N ASP A 145 10.23 -10.93 -15.01
CA ASP A 145 10.84 -12.07 -15.71
C ASP A 145 12.33 -11.84 -16.06
N GLY A 146 12.83 -10.61 -15.88
CA GLY A 146 14.23 -10.24 -16.09
C GLY A 146 14.61 -10.09 -17.56
N ASP A 147 13.65 -9.82 -18.44
CA ASP A 147 13.90 -9.64 -19.88
C ASP A 147 14.37 -8.22 -20.23
N GLY A 148 14.38 -7.32 -19.27
CA GLY A 148 14.79 -5.91 -19.40
C GLY A 148 13.65 -4.98 -19.77
N THR A 149 12.39 -5.45 -19.79
CA THR A 149 11.19 -4.67 -20.12
C THR A 149 10.25 -4.64 -18.91
N PRO A 150 10.22 -3.53 -18.13
CA PRO A 150 9.27 -3.44 -17.03
C PRO A 150 7.82 -3.43 -17.52
N GLU A 151 6.96 -4.14 -16.81
CA GLU A 151 5.54 -4.22 -17.06
C GLU A 151 4.75 -3.39 -16.04
N HIS A 152 3.62 -2.81 -16.46
CA HIS A 152 2.71 -2.12 -15.57
C HIS A 152 1.77 -3.11 -14.89
N TYR A 153 1.77 -3.18 -13.56
CA TYR A 153 0.89 -4.05 -12.77
C TYR A 153 -0.34 -3.33 -12.23
N GLY A 154 -0.56 -2.09 -12.62
CA GLY A 154 -1.76 -1.35 -12.23
C GLY A 154 -1.74 0.11 -12.70
N VAL A 155 -2.81 0.82 -12.30
CA VAL A 155 -3.04 2.22 -12.60
C VAL A 155 -3.00 3.02 -11.30
N PRO A 156 -2.18 4.09 -11.20
CA PRO A 156 -2.16 4.97 -10.03
C PRO A 156 -3.55 5.53 -9.71
N TYR A 157 -3.93 5.51 -8.43
CA TYR A 157 -5.27 5.88 -7.99
C TYR A 157 -5.28 7.24 -7.28
N GLN A 158 -4.53 7.37 -6.21
CA GLN A 158 -4.32 8.61 -5.45
C GLN A 158 -3.08 8.47 -4.58
N TRP A 159 -2.61 9.58 -4.01
CA TRP A 159 -1.44 9.58 -3.14
C TRP A 159 -1.54 10.65 -2.05
N GLY A 160 -0.70 10.57 -1.05
CA GLY A 160 -0.66 11.58 0.00
C GLY A 160 0.46 11.34 1.02
N PRO A 161 0.79 12.36 1.81
CA PRO A 161 1.70 12.23 2.94
C PRO A 161 1.01 11.56 4.13
N ASN A 162 1.81 10.89 4.96
CA ASN A 162 1.48 10.73 6.36
C ASN A 162 1.72 12.07 7.05
N VAL A 163 0.73 12.60 7.74
CA VAL A 163 0.82 13.90 8.40
C VAL A 163 0.95 13.74 9.92
N LEU A 164 1.61 14.69 10.56
CA LEU A 164 1.57 14.78 12.01
C LEU A 164 0.28 15.48 12.43
N MET A 165 -0.71 14.69 12.87
CA MET A 165 -1.96 15.17 13.43
C MET A 165 -1.77 15.51 14.90
N TYR A 166 -2.31 16.66 15.34
CA TYR A 166 -2.17 17.16 16.70
C TYR A 166 -3.41 17.89 17.20
N ASN A 167 -3.57 17.93 18.54
CA ASN A 167 -4.64 18.67 19.20
C ASN A 167 -4.23 20.14 19.40
N THR A 168 -4.99 21.07 18.83
CA THR A 168 -4.70 22.52 18.86
C THR A 168 -4.91 23.17 20.25
N GLU A 169 -5.63 22.53 21.16
CA GLU A 169 -5.75 22.99 22.54
C GLU A 169 -4.47 22.70 23.36
N VAL A 170 -3.72 21.63 22.96
CA VAL A 170 -2.44 21.29 23.58
C VAL A 170 -1.27 21.98 22.88
N PHE A 171 -1.35 22.13 21.57
CA PHE A 171 -0.34 22.79 20.76
C PHE A 171 -0.89 24.08 20.15
N PRO A 172 -0.78 25.23 20.85
CA PRO A 172 -1.20 26.53 20.30
C PRO A 172 -0.42 26.94 19.04
N GLU A 173 0.81 26.46 18.92
CA GLU A 173 1.65 26.54 17.72
C GLU A 173 1.87 25.11 17.20
N ALA A 174 1.83 24.93 15.87
CA ALA A 174 2.00 23.63 15.26
C ALA A 174 3.37 23.02 15.62
N PRO A 175 3.45 21.75 16.00
CA PRO A 175 4.74 21.08 16.17
C PRO A 175 5.47 21.02 14.82
N THR A 176 6.78 21.21 14.82
CA THR A 176 7.59 21.26 13.58
C THR A 176 8.29 19.95 13.26
N SER A 177 8.29 19.00 14.19
CA SER A 177 9.09 17.78 14.12
C SER A 177 8.30 16.56 14.57
N TRP A 178 8.61 15.41 13.97
CA TRP A 178 8.15 14.10 14.43
C TRP A 178 8.64 13.73 15.83
N SER A 179 9.58 14.50 16.43
CA SER A 179 10.07 14.25 17.79
C SER A 179 8.94 14.11 18.81
N VAL A 180 7.80 14.81 18.62
CA VAL A 180 6.66 14.74 19.53
C VAL A 180 6.07 13.33 19.65
N VAL A 181 6.23 12.47 18.64
CA VAL A 181 5.76 11.07 18.66
C VAL A 181 6.89 10.06 18.87
N PHE A 182 8.16 10.46 18.70
CA PHE A 182 9.29 9.54 18.85
C PHE A 182 10.06 9.72 20.16
N GLU A 183 10.06 10.92 20.76
CA GLU A 183 10.87 11.24 21.95
C GLU A 183 10.00 11.65 23.14
N GLU A 184 10.40 11.27 24.34
CA GLU A 184 9.75 11.74 25.55
C GLU A 184 10.01 13.23 25.75
N GLN A 185 8.96 14.02 25.89
CA GLN A 185 9.07 15.46 26.10
C GLN A 185 7.88 16.02 26.89
N THR A 186 8.11 17.20 27.49
CA THR A 186 7.04 17.99 28.07
C THR A 186 6.35 18.80 26.98
N LEU A 187 5.03 18.67 26.88
CA LEU A 187 4.22 19.36 25.91
C LEU A 187 3.91 20.81 26.32
N PRO A 188 3.40 21.67 25.41
CA PRO A 188 3.07 23.07 25.73
C PRO A 188 2.06 23.25 26.88
N ASP A 189 1.20 22.26 27.15
CA ASP A 189 0.27 22.26 28.30
C ASP A 189 0.96 21.95 29.64
N GLY A 190 2.23 21.60 29.64
CA GLY A 190 3.04 21.28 30.80
C GLY A 190 3.08 19.81 31.20
N ASP A 191 2.33 18.95 30.51
CA ASP A 191 2.29 17.52 30.76
C ASP A 191 3.26 16.75 29.83
N SER A 192 3.62 15.52 30.21
CA SER A 192 4.38 14.61 29.35
C SER A 192 3.53 14.11 28.17
N ASN A 193 4.18 13.84 27.03
CA ASN A 193 3.55 13.13 25.89
C ASN A 193 3.35 11.63 26.16
N ALA A 194 3.96 11.06 27.20
CA ALA A 194 3.85 9.64 27.51
C ALA A 194 2.39 9.22 27.81
N GLY A 195 1.90 8.22 27.08
CA GLY A 195 0.52 7.75 27.17
C GLY A 195 -0.50 8.67 26.46
N ARG A 196 -0.04 9.68 25.72
CA ARG A 196 -0.90 10.64 25.01
C ARG A 196 -0.64 10.69 23.51
N ILE A 197 0.19 9.80 22.98
CA ILE A 197 0.46 9.68 21.57
C ILE A 197 -0.01 8.33 21.00
N GLN A 198 -0.21 8.29 19.71
CA GLN A 198 -0.44 7.06 18.97
C GLN A 198 0.56 6.90 17.84
N ALA A 199 0.70 5.67 17.35
CA ALA A 199 1.49 5.33 16.18
C ALA A 199 0.74 4.32 15.32
N TYR A 200 1.06 4.26 14.02
CA TYR A 200 0.46 3.30 13.10
C TYR A 200 0.84 1.86 13.45
N ASP A 201 -0.13 0.97 13.45
CA ASP A 201 0.05 -0.47 13.72
C ASP A 201 0.33 -1.22 12.42
N GLY A 202 1.56 -1.14 11.96
CA GLY A 202 2.02 -1.87 10.78
C GLY A 202 3.54 -1.93 10.71
N PRO A 203 4.13 -3.02 10.18
CA PRO A 203 5.59 -3.15 10.07
C PRO A 203 6.24 -2.00 9.30
N ILE A 204 5.50 -1.36 8.39
CA ILE A 204 5.96 -0.22 7.60
C ILE A 204 6.29 1.01 8.47
N HIS A 205 5.77 1.08 9.72
CA HIS A 205 6.12 2.12 10.69
C HIS A 205 7.62 2.14 11.06
N ILE A 206 8.35 1.06 10.78
CA ILE A 206 9.82 1.07 10.89
C ILE A 206 10.44 2.10 9.92
N ALA A 207 9.82 2.32 8.75
CA ALA A 207 10.28 3.34 7.82
C ALA A 207 10.04 4.76 8.33
N ASP A 208 8.99 5.01 9.14
CA ASP A 208 8.78 6.31 9.78
C ASP A 208 9.90 6.61 10.77
N ALA A 209 10.30 5.61 11.56
CA ALA A 209 11.46 5.74 12.45
C ALA A 209 12.76 5.94 11.68
N ALA A 210 12.96 5.22 10.57
CA ALA A 210 14.14 5.39 9.72
C ALA A 210 14.17 6.78 9.06
N ASN A 211 13.02 7.30 8.60
CA ASN A 211 12.90 8.65 8.04
C ASN A 211 13.27 9.73 9.11
N TYR A 212 12.80 9.55 10.34
CA TYR A 212 13.20 10.42 11.46
C TYR A 212 14.72 10.38 11.70
N LEU A 213 15.32 9.18 11.72
CA LEU A 213 16.76 8.99 11.91
C LEU A 213 17.59 9.54 10.73
N MET A 214 17.09 9.52 9.50
CA MET A 214 17.78 10.15 8.35
C MET A 214 18.09 11.63 8.61
N PHE A 215 17.20 12.32 9.29
CA PHE A 215 17.35 13.74 9.59
C PHE A 215 18.17 13.98 10.86
N HIS A 216 17.87 13.27 11.93
CA HIS A 216 18.46 13.51 13.26
C HIS A 216 19.78 12.77 13.52
N ASN A 217 20.04 11.66 12.80
CA ASN A 217 21.24 10.83 12.92
C ASN A 217 21.88 10.56 11.55
N PRO A 218 22.32 11.60 10.82
CA PRO A 218 22.83 11.46 9.44
C PRO A 218 24.08 10.56 9.34
N GLU A 219 24.80 10.33 10.47
CA GLU A 219 25.93 9.41 10.55
C GLU A 219 25.55 7.94 10.31
N LEU A 220 24.27 7.57 10.44
CA LEU A 220 23.79 6.24 10.08
C LEU A 220 23.81 5.99 8.56
N GLY A 221 23.90 7.07 7.76
CA GLY A 221 23.98 6.97 6.30
C GLY A 221 22.72 6.37 5.67
N ILE A 222 21.55 6.48 6.31
CA ILE A 222 20.27 6.06 5.72
C ILE A 222 19.94 7.01 4.55
N THR A 223 19.79 6.48 3.36
CA THR A 223 19.40 7.26 2.16
C THR A 223 17.97 6.97 1.72
N ASP A 224 17.45 5.82 2.11
CA ASP A 224 16.12 5.34 1.80
C ASP A 224 15.56 4.58 3.02
N PRO A 225 14.42 5.00 3.58
CA PRO A 225 13.86 4.39 4.77
C PRO A 225 13.32 2.96 4.55
N TYR A 226 13.20 2.50 3.30
CA TYR A 226 12.75 1.15 2.95
C TYR A 226 13.90 0.20 2.59
N SER A 227 15.11 0.72 2.43
CA SER A 227 16.32 -0.04 2.06
C SER A 227 17.34 0.05 3.20
N LEU A 228 17.07 -0.64 4.31
CA LEU A 228 17.87 -0.58 5.52
C LEU A 228 18.79 -1.79 5.62
N ASN A 229 20.10 -1.55 5.79
CA ASN A 229 21.00 -2.61 6.22
C ASN A 229 20.77 -2.99 7.71
N THR A 230 21.45 -4.02 8.17
CA THR A 230 21.23 -4.56 9.53
C THR A 230 21.41 -3.53 10.65
N ASP A 231 22.42 -2.65 10.54
CA ASP A 231 22.72 -1.66 11.58
C ASP A 231 21.69 -0.51 11.56
N GLN A 232 21.31 -0.05 10.38
CA GLN A 232 20.28 0.97 10.20
C GLN A 232 18.91 0.47 10.68
N PHE A 233 18.57 -0.77 10.33
CA PHE A 233 17.36 -1.44 10.79
C PHE A 233 17.32 -1.59 12.32
N ALA A 234 18.45 -1.99 12.94
CA ALA A 234 18.55 -2.09 14.38
C ALA A 234 18.34 -0.72 15.05
N ALA A 235 18.92 0.36 14.50
CA ALA A 235 18.74 1.71 15.02
C ALA A 235 17.25 2.15 14.94
N ALA A 236 16.56 1.87 13.85
CA ALA A 236 15.13 2.16 13.71
C ALA A 236 14.29 1.38 14.75
N LEU A 237 14.60 0.10 14.97
CA LEU A 237 13.93 -0.70 15.99
C LEU A 237 14.20 -0.18 17.41
N ASP A 238 15.40 0.30 17.69
CA ASP A 238 15.74 0.86 19.00
C ASP A 238 14.98 2.15 19.28
N LEU A 239 14.79 3.00 18.27
CA LEU A 239 13.91 4.17 18.35
C LEU A 239 12.45 3.76 18.63
N LEU A 240 11.93 2.77 17.92
CA LEU A 240 10.57 2.26 18.16
C LEU A 240 10.39 1.63 19.55
N ARG A 241 11.42 0.97 20.09
CA ARG A 241 11.37 0.48 21.49
C ARG A 241 11.28 1.62 22.50
N GLN A 242 11.95 2.74 22.24
CA GLN A 242 11.83 3.96 23.07
C GLN A 242 10.43 4.57 22.91
N GLN A 243 9.96 4.74 21.68
CA GLN A 243 8.61 5.22 21.38
C GLN A 243 7.53 4.37 22.06
N ARG A 244 7.71 3.03 22.12
CA ARG A 244 6.75 2.10 22.74
C ARG A 244 6.33 2.50 24.14
N ALA A 245 7.22 3.12 24.93
CA ALA A 245 6.92 3.60 26.27
C ALA A 245 5.99 4.84 26.29
N LEU A 246 5.90 5.56 25.18
CA LEU A 246 5.11 6.78 25.02
C LEU A 246 3.73 6.50 24.42
N VAL A 247 3.61 5.43 23.62
CA VAL A 247 2.41 5.10 22.84
C VAL A 247 1.30 4.59 23.75
N ALA A 248 0.15 5.26 23.73
CA ALA A 248 -1.07 4.80 24.38
C ALA A 248 -1.70 3.61 23.63
N ARG A 249 -1.77 3.73 22.32
CA ARG A 249 -2.32 2.68 21.40
C ARG A 249 -1.60 2.73 20.07
N TYR A 250 -1.36 1.57 19.48
CA TYR A 250 -1.10 1.43 18.05
C TYR A 250 -2.42 1.30 17.31
N TRP A 251 -2.60 2.09 16.25
CA TRP A 251 -3.85 2.13 15.48
C TRP A 251 -3.65 1.56 14.08
N HIS A 252 -4.61 0.80 13.61
CA HIS A 252 -4.72 0.32 12.22
C HIS A 252 -6.08 0.64 11.59
N ASP A 253 -7.05 1.05 12.40
CA ASP A 253 -8.38 1.48 11.97
C ASP A 253 -8.48 3.00 12.18
N ALA A 254 -8.77 3.72 11.08
CA ALA A 254 -8.87 5.18 11.08
C ALA A 254 -9.96 5.71 12.04
N PHE A 255 -11.10 5.00 12.13
CA PHE A 255 -12.20 5.41 13.01
C PHE A 255 -11.86 5.22 14.48
N VAL A 256 -11.10 4.15 14.81
CA VAL A 256 -10.59 3.96 16.18
C VAL A 256 -9.61 5.06 16.54
N GLN A 257 -8.72 5.47 15.62
CA GLN A 257 -7.82 6.60 15.87
C GLN A 257 -8.60 7.89 16.16
N MET A 258 -9.63 8.20 15.36
CA MET A 258 -10.45 9.39 15.54
C MET A 258 -11.20 9.38 16.89
N ASP A 259 -11.73 8.22 17.29
CA ASP A 259 -12.41 8.06 18.58
C ASP A 259 -11.43 8.31 19.74
N ASP A 260 -10.22 7.78 19.67
CA ASP A 260 -9.20 7.98 20.69
C ASP A 260 -8.78 9.46 20.82
N PHE A 261 -8.64 10.20 19.71
CA PHE A 261 -8.39 11.64 19.75
C PHE A 261 -9.52 12.42 20.39
N THR A 262 -10.76 11.96 20.20
CA THR A 262 -11.96 12.61 20.74
C THR A 262 -12.18 12.28 22.22
N ASN A 263 -11.92 11.05 22.65
CA ASN A 263 -12.41 10.52 23.91
C ASN A 263 -11.30 10.02 24.87
N GLU A 264 -10.10 9.68 24.38
CA GLU A 264 -9.07 9.03 25.19
C GLU A 264 -7.87 9.96 25.50
N GLY A 265 -7.96 11.25 25.14
CA GLY A 265 -6.94 12.25 25.46
C GLY A 265 -5.65 12.13 24.65
N ILE A 266 -5.71 11.52 23.46
CA ILE A 266 -4.60 11.51 22.53
C ILE A 266 -4.39 12.91 21.96
N VAL A 267 -3.12 13.33 21.85
CA VAL A 267 -2.78 14.70 21.47
C VAL A 267 -1.90 14.80 20.24
N ALA A 268 -1.19 13.73 19.86
CA ALA A 268 -0.39 13.68 18.63
C ALA A 268 -0.29 12.26 18.08
N SER A 269 -0.22 12.13 16.76
CA SER A 269 -0.05 10.87 16.04
C SER A 269 0.37 11.10 14.58
N GLY A 270 1.09 10.15 14.00
CA GLY A 270 1.07 9.97 12.55
C GLY A 270 -0.34 9.59 12.10
N SER A 271 -0.84 10.22 11.05
CA SER A 271 -2.20 10.04 10.56
C SER A 271 -2.29 10.26 9.05
N TRP A 272 -3.39 9.87 8.46
CA TRP A 272 -3.72 10.27 7.10
C TRP A 272 -4.54 11.58 7.10
N PRO A 273 -4.49 12.38 6.04
CA PRO A 273 -5.33 13.57 5.93
C PRO A 273 -6.83 13.31 6.09
N PHE A 274 -7.31 12.11 5.74
CA PHE A 274 -8.69 11.66 5.90
C PHE A 274 -9.22 11.84 7.34
N GLN A 275 -8.50 11.34 8.34
CA GLN A 275 -8.91 11.48 9.74
C GLN A 275 -8.91 12.93 10.18
N VAL A 276 -7.92 13.71 9.73
CA VAL A 276 -7.83 15.14 10.04
C VAL A 276 -9.06 15.86 9.53
N ASN A 277 -9.44 15.64 8.27
CA ASN A 277 -10.58 16.27 7.62
C ASN A 277 -11.90 15.93 8.33
N LEU A 278 -12.13 14.65 8.64
CA LEU A 278 -13.35 14.22 9.32
C LEU A 278 -13.43 14.78 10.74
N LEU A 279 -12.36 14.80 11.50
CA LEU A 279 -12.33 15.37 12.84
C LEU A 279 -12.58 16.88 12.81
N GLN A 280 -11.97 17.61 11.87
CA GLN A 280 -12.20 19.04 11.69
C GLN A 280 -13.65 19.34 11.26
N ALA A 281 -14.21 18.56 10.34
CA ALA A 281 -15.61 18.67 9.93
C ALA A 281 -16.57 18.42 11.11
N GLY A 282 -16.19 17.52 12.04
CA GLY A 282 -16.89 17.27 13.29
C GLY A 282 -16.69 18.36 14.36
N GLY A 283 -15.86 19.38 14.10
CA GLY A 283 -15.58 20.49 15.03
C GLY A 283 -14.56 20.14 16.12
N ALA A 284 -13.80 19.06 15.98
CA ALA A 284 -12.72 18.70 16.91
C ALA A 284 -11.56 19.70 16.80
N PRO A 285 -10.86 20.02 17.92
CA PRO A 285 -9.72 20.93 17.94
C PRO A 285 -8.45 20.26 17.39
N ILE A 286 -8.48 19.83 16.15
CA ILE A 286 -7.42 19.06 15.49
C ILE A 286 -6.87 19.86 14.31
N ALA A 287 -5.56 19.75 14.11
CA ALA A 287 -4.89 20.18 12.90
C ALA A 287 -3.80 19.18 12.52
N SER A 288 -3.21 19.36 11.35
CA SER A 288 -2.03 18.59 10.92
C SER A 288 -0.95 19.50 10.37
N VAL A 289 0.25 18.96 10.35
CA VAL A 289 1.42 19.62 9.78
C VAL A 289 2.28 18.60 9.04
N PHE A 290 3.00 19.08 8.03
CA PHE A 290 4.07 18.35 7.38
C PHE A 290 5.40 18.71 8.09
N PRO A 291 6.01 17.78 8.83
CA PRO A 291 7.20 18.07 9.64
C PRO A 291 8.45 18.38 8.81
N GLU A 292 9.45 19.01 9.46
CA GLU A 292 10.70 19.44 8.80
C GLU A 292 11.56 18.28 8.29
N GLU A 293 11.42 17.09 8.87
CA GLU A 293 12.10 15.87 8.44
C GLU A 293 11.51 15.30 7.12
N GLY A 294 10.46 15.90 6.60
CA GLY A 294 9.62 15.27 5.60
C GLY A 294 8.74 14.18 6.21
N ALA A 295 8.11 13.39 5.39
CA ALA A 295 7.23 12.32 5.82
C ALA A 295 7.36 11.09 4.94
N THR A 296 6.98 9.94 5.46
CA THR A 296 6.55 8.83 4.62
C THR A 296 5.19 9.15 4.03
N GLY A 297 4.80 8.43 3.01
CA GLY A 297 3.51 8.61 2.38
C GLY A 297 3.12 7.38 1.58
N TRP A 298 1.95 7.42 1.06
CA TRP A 298 1.37 6.33 0.28
C TRP A 298 1.00 6.81 -1.12
N ALA A 299 1.19 5.94 -2.09
CA ALA A 299 0.74 6.15 -3.46
C ALA A 299 0.08 4.84 -3.90
N ASP A 300 -1.23 4.88 -3.98
CA ASP A 300 -2.02 3.69 -4.16
C ASP A 300 -2.26 3.41 -5.63
N THR A 301 -2.26 2.13 -5.94
CA THR A 301 -2.39 1.63 -7.31
C THR A 301 -3.52 0.64 -7.37
N THR A 302 -4.42 0.80 -8.34
CA THR A 302 -5.45 -0.20 -8.64
C THR A 302 -4.86 -1.28 -9.53
N MET A 303 -4.78 -2.49 -9.01
CA MET A 303 -4.13 -3.66 -9.61
C MET A 303 -5.15 -4.74 -9.93
N MET A 304 -4.96 -5.47 -11.04
CA MET A 304 -5.86 -6.53 -11.47
C MET A 304 -5.40 -7.89 -10.96
N HIS A 305 -6.33 -8.67 -10.38
CA HIS A 305 -6.05 -10.04 -9.94
C HIS A 305 -5.68 -10.93 -11.13
N VAL A 306 -4.73 -11.85 -10.93
CA VAL A 306 -4.24 -12.76 -11.98
C VAL A 306 -5.33 -13.62 -12.62
N ASN A 307 -6.44 -13.87 -11.91
CA ASN A 307 -7.61 -14.60 -12.39
C ASN A 307 -8.89 -13.75 -12.26
N ALA A 308 -8.81 -12.45 -12.54
CA ALA A 308 -9.97 -11.56 -12.48
C ALA A 308 -11.14 -12.13 -13.26
N PRO A 309 -12.31 -12.36 -12.63
CA PRO A 309 -13.47 -12.92 -13.33
C PRO A 309 -14.12 -11.96 -14.33
N HIS A 310 -13.91 -10.65 -14.13
CA HIS A 310 -14.56 -9.59 -14.92
C HIS A 310 -13.51 -8.62 -15.51
N PRO A 311 -12.63 -9.08 -16.42
CA PRO A 311 -11.51 -8.27 -16.90
C PRO A 311 -11.97 -7.05 -17.73
N ASN A 312 -13.05 -7.12 -18.49
CA ASN A 312 -13.54 -5.94 -19.22
C ASN A 312 -14.10 -4.88 -18.27
N CYS A 313 -14.91 -5.27 -17.28
CA CYS A 313 -15.36 -4.34 -16.23
C CYS A 313 -14.16 -3.75 -15.45
N SER A 314 -13.11 -4.53 -15.23
CA SER A 314 -11.88 -4.05 -14.60
C SER A 314 -11.21 -2.95 -15.40
N TYR A 315 -11.02 -3.13 -16.71
CA TYR A 315 -10.43 -2.09 -17.56
C TYR A 315 -11.31 -0.84 -17.67
N LEU A 316 -12.64 -1.01 -17.76
CA LEU A 316 -13.58 0.11 -17.74
C LEU A 316 -13.46 0.92 -16.44
N TRP A 317 -13.28 0.24 -15.30
CA TRP A 317 -13.04 0.90 -14.01
C TRP A 317 -11.69 1.58 -13.96
N LEU A 318 -10.62 0.96 -14.44
CA LEU A 318 -9.29 1.56 -14.48
C LEU A 318 -9.31 2.88 -15.27
N GLU A 319 -9.99 2.92 -16.41
CA GLU A 319 -10.18 4.14 -17.20
C GLU A 319 -11.05 5.17 -16.47
N HIS A 320 -12.17 4.75 -15.89
CA HIS A 320 -13.08 5.62 -15.13
C HIS A 320 -12.39 6.24 -13.92
N SER A 321 -11.60 5.45 -13.20
CA SER A 321 -10.95 5.82 -11.94
C SER A 321 -9.94 6.96 -12.06
N ILE A 322 -9.42 7.22 -13.25
CA ILE A 322 -8.48 8.32 -13.54
C ILE A 322 -9.13 9.48 -14.30
N SER A 323 -10.47 9.54 -14.34
CA SER A 323 -11.16 10.72 -14.87
C SER A 323 -10.94 11.92 -13.95
N PRO A 324 -10.70 13.14 -14.48
CA PRO A 324 -10.43 14.32 -13.65
C PRO A 324 -11.52 14.63 -12.63
N LYS A 325 -12.79 14.38 -12.97
CA LYS A 325 -13.92 14.61 -12.04
C LYS A 325 -13.81 13.67 -10.84
N LEU A 326 -13.76 12.36 -11.08
CA LEU A 326 -13.63 11.36 -10.00
C LEU A 326 -12.42 11.64 -9.14
N GLN A 327 -11.26 11.87 -9.76
CA GLN A 327 -10.02 12.14 -9.06
C GLN A 327 -10.09 13.38 -8.16
N GLY A 328 -10.79 14.43 -8.58
CA GLY A 328 -11.01 15.63 -7.77
C GLY A 328 -11.98 15.37 -6.62
N ASP A 329 -13.09 14.68 -6.87
CA ASP A 329 -14.09 14.34 -5.85
C ASP A 329 -13.49 13.42 -4.78
N LEU A 330 -12.74 12.38 -5.21
CA LEU A 330 -12.01 11.48 -4.34
C LEU A 330 -10.98 12.21 -3.47
N ALA A 331 -10.18 13.08 -4.07
CA ALA A 331 -9.16 13.85 -3.36
C ALA A 331 -9.78 14.82 -2.35
N ALA A 332 -10.93 15.44 -2.68
CA ALA A 332 -11.69 16.28 -1.76
C ALA A 332 -12.23 15.50 -0.57
N TRP A 333 -12.76 14.29 -0.83
CA TRP A 333 -13.31 13.41 0.19
C TRP A 333 -12.23 12.89 1.14
N PHE A 334 -11.14 12.37 0.56
CA PHE A 334 -10.11 11.70 1.33
C PHE A 334 -9.05 12.66 1.91
N GLY A 335 -8.93 13.88 1.39
CA GLY A 335 -7.83 14.78 1.74
C GLY A 335 -6.51 14.33 1.12
N SER A 336 -6.58 13.66 -0.02
CA SER A 336 -5.43 13.14 -0.76
C SER A 336 -5.06 14.03 -1.94
N VAL A 337 -4.03 13.64 -2.66
CA VAL A 337 -3.64 14.25 -3.93
C VAL A 337 -4.09 13.33 -5.07
N PRO A 338 -4.77 13.87 -6.10
CA PRO A 338 -5.17 13.06 -7.24
C PRO A 338 -3.95 12.56 -8.03
N ALA A 339 -4.06 11.35 -8.59
CA ALA A 339 -3.06 10.84 -9.52
C ALA A 339 -3.07 11.59 -10.87
N VAL A 340 -4.17 12.28 -11.19
CA VAL A 340 -4.32 13.08 -12.41
C VAL A 340 -4.28 14.57 -12.08
N PRO A 341 -3.20 15.29 -12.38
CA PRO A 341 -3.03 16.72 -12.02
C PRO A 341 -4.11 17.65 -12.56
N ALA A 342 -4.76 17.29 -13.68
CA ALA A 342 -5.88 18.06 -14.23
C ALA A 342 -7.08 18.16 -13.25
N ALA A 343 -7.21 17.26 -12.31
CA ALA A 343 -8.23 17.30 -11.27
C ALA A 343 -8.04 18.42 -10.25
N CYS A 344 -6.82 18.97 -10.16
CA CYS A 344 -6.49 20.09 -9.26
C CYS A 344 -7.06 21.44 -9.71
N THR A 345 -7.78 21.50 -10.82
CA THR A 345 -8.33 22.76 -11.34
C THR A 345 -9.77 22.57 -11.78
N GLY A 346 -10.64 23.44 -11.28
CA GLY A 346 -12.04 23.48 -11.68
C GLY A 346 -12.93 22.39 -11.09
N ASN A 347 -12.46 21.59 -10.13
CA ASN A 347 -13.29 20.70 -9.33
C ASN A 347 -13.92 21.52 -8.19
N GLU A 348 -15.25 21.43 -8.05
CA GLU A 348 -16.02 22.25 -7.08
C GLU A 348 -15.78 21.81 -5.64
N LEU A 349 -15.55 20.51 -5.40
CA LEU A 349 -15.36 19.92 -4.07
C LEU A 349 -13.92 20.09 -3.59
N LEU A 350 -12.93 19.77 -4.44
CA LEU A 350 -11.50 19.90 -4.09
C LEU A 350 -11.06 21.37 -4.01
N THR A 351 -11.63 22.24 -4.81
CA THR A 351 -11.20 23.62 -5.05
C THR A 351 -9.78 23.70 -5.63
N ASP A 352 -9.43 24.86 -6.23
CA ASP A 352 -8.12 25.04 -6.86
C ASP A 352 -6.92 25.03 -5.86
N ALA A 353 -7.19 25.24 -4.57
CA ALA A 353 -6.18 25.18 -3.51
C ALA A 353 -6.00 23.78 -2.90
N GLY A 354 -6.96 22.88 -3.12
CA GLY A 354 -7.03 21.60 -2.42
C GLY A 354 -5.80 20.74 -2.64
N CYS A 355 -5.31 20.63 -3.86
CA CYS A 355 -4.13 19.82 -4.14
C CYS A 355 -2.88 20.30 -3.37
N SER A 356 -2.61 21.61 -3.33
CA SER A 356 -1.49 22.16 -2.55
C SER A 356 -1.67 21.93 -1.06
N ILE A 357 -2.89 22.11 -0.55
CA ILE A 357 -3.21 21.85 0.86
C ILE A 357 -2.97 20.37 1.21
N ASN A 358 -3.34 19.45 0.31
CA ASN A 358 -3.21 18.01 0.51
C ASN A 358 -1.78 17.48 0.29
N GLY A 359 -0.84 18.32 -0.15
CA GLY A 359 0.58 17.96 -0.22
C GLY A 359 1.15 17.82 -1.64
N PHE A 360 0.43 18.23 -2.70
CA PHE A 360 0.93 18.15 -4.08
C PHE A 360 2.33 18.77 -4.26
N ASP A 361 2.60 19.89 -3.60
CA ASP A 361 3.88 20.60 -3.68
C ASP A 361 5.00 19.94 -2.85
N ASN A 362 4.66 18.98 -2.00
CA ASN A 362 5.60 18.29 -1.12
C ASN A 362 6.11 16.95 -1.68
N PHE A 363 5.79 16.58 -2.91
CA PHE A 363 6.08 15.26 -3.49
C PHE A 363 7.52 14.79 -3.24
N GLU A 364 8.50 15.66 -3.47
CA GLU A 364 9.94 15.33 -3.30
C GLU A 364 10.37 15.13 -1.83
N GLN A 365 9.55 15.57 -0.89
CA GLN A 365 9.80 15.43 0.54
C GLN A 365 9.07 14.21 1.13
N ILE A 366 8.26 13.51 0.32
CA ILE A 366 7.54 12.30 0.69
C ILE A 366 8.36 11.08 0.29
N ARG A 367 8.52 10.16 1.24
CA ARG A 367 9.09 8.84 1.01
C ARG A 367 7.95 7.85 0.87
N PHE A 368 7.58 7.55 -0.38
CA PHE A 368 6.43 6.68 -0.67
C PHE A 368 6.69 5.24 -0.22
N TRP A 369 5.67 4.66 0.40
CA TRP A 369 5.69 3.28 0.86
C TRP A 369 6.03 2.32 -0.27
N ARG A 370 6.92 1.39 0.02
CA ARG A 370 7.22 0.25 -0.83
C ARG A 370 7.69 -0.92 0.01
N THR A 371 7.55 -2.11 -0.54
CA THR A 371 7.94 -3.34 0.14
C THR A 371 9.47 -3.39 0.31
N PRO A 372 10.00 -3.47 1.53
CA PRO A 372 11.43 -3.72 1.75
C PRO A 372 11.89 -5.07 1.18
N THR A 373 12.99 -5.08 0.46
CA THR A 373 13.58 -6.26 -0.17
C THR A 373 14.99 -6.52 0.36
N GLU A 374 15.62 -7.63 -0.05
CA GLU A 374 17.05 -7.91 0.25
C GLU A 374 17.99 -7.05 -0.61
N ASP A 375 17.50 -6.56 -1.74
CA ASP A 375 18.22 -5.65 -2.61
C ASP A 375 18.17 -4.23 -2.04
N CYS A 376 19.35 -3.65 -1.80
CA CYS A 376 19.48 -2.27 -1.32
C CYS A 376 19.48 -1.23 -2.45
N GLY A 377 19.46 -1.66 -3.71
CA GLY A 377 19.59 -0.79 -4.87
C GLY A 377 21.04 -0.31 -5.13
N ASP A 378 22.03 -0.92 -4.50
CA ASP A 378 23.44 -0.61 -4.73
C ASP A 378 23.89 -1.19 -6.06
N ALA A 379 24.60 -0.38 -6.86
CA ALA A 379 25.05 -0.79 -8.20
C ALA A 379 26.01 -1.99 -8.26
N ASP A 380 26.57 -2.39 -7.11
CA ASP A 380 27.55 -3.48 -6.99
C ASP A 380 27.08 -4.63 -6.08
N ASP A 381 25.82 -4.67 -5.65
CA ASP A 381 25.23 -5.65 -4.74
C ASP A 381 26.08 -5.88 -3.47
N SER A 382 26.81 -4.86 -3.02
CA SER A 382 27.76 -4.97 -1.90
C SER A 382 27.07 -5.01 -0.54
N THR A 383 25.83 -4.52 -0.45
CA THR A 383 25.07 -4.42 0.77
C THR A 383 23.78 -5.24 0.67
N THR A 384 23.45 -5.97 1.73
CA THR A 384 22.19 -6.69 1.83
C THR A 384 21.26 -5.95 2.79
N CYS A 385 20.07 -5.62 2.32
CA CYS A 385 19.03 -4.99 3.11
C CYS A 385 18.14 -6.01 3.82
N VAL A 386 17.44 -5.54 4.84
CA VAL A 386 16.56 -6.38 5.67
C VAL A 386 15.20 -6.47 4.98
N PRO A 387 14.78 -7.69 4.56
CA PRO A 387 13.53 -7.86 3.81
C PRO A 387 12.30 -7.77 4.72
N TYR A 388 11.13 -7.52 4.10
CA TYR A 388 9.86 -7.29 4.78
C TYR A 388 9.47 -8.36 5.82
N ARG A 389 9.78 -9.64 5.59
CA ARG A 389 9.51 -10.71 6.57
C ARG A 389 10.19 -10.47 7.93
N GLU A 390 11.40 -9.88 7.91
CA GLU A 390 12.11 -9.52 9.13
C GLU A 390 11.49 -8.27 9.78
N TRP A 391 10.98 -7.34 8.98
CA TRP A 391 10.23 -6.18 9.47
C TRP A 391 9.01 -6.64 10.26
N VAL A 392 8.19 -7.53 9.69
CA VAL A 392 7.02 -8.11 10.36
C VAL A 392 7.40 -8.74 11.70
N THR A 393 8.42 -9.61 11.68
CA THR A 393 8.85 -10.35 12.87
C THR A 393 9.32 -9.41 13.98
N ASN A 394 10.15 -8.43 13.65
CA ASN A 394 10.73 -7.51 14.62
C ASN A 394 9.72 -6.46 15.10
N TYR A 395 8.84 -5.97 14.21
CA TYR A 395 7.77 -5.05 14.58
C TYR A 395 6.85 -5.67 15.64
N ILE A 396 6.37 -6.90 15.39
CA ILE A 396 5.55 -7.64 16.37
C ILE A 396 6.27 -7.78 17.72
N ALA A 397 7.58 -8.00 17.72
CA ALA A 397 8.36 -8.06 18.97
C ALA A 397 8.38 -6.70 19.67
N VAL A 398 8.57 -5.59 18.96
CA VAL A 398 8.58 -4.24 19.54
C VAL A 398 7.23 -3.88 20.15
N ILE A 399 6.12 -4.02 19.41
CA ILE A 399 4.79 -3.67 19.94
C ILE A 399 4.37 -4.59 21.09
N GLY A 400 4.85 -5.84 21.09
CA GLY A 400 4.68 -6.80 22.19
C GLY A 400 5.59 -6.56 23.40
N GLY A 401 6.44 -5.52 23.37
CA GLY A 401 7.35 -5.15 24.48
C GLY A 401 8.56 -6.08 24.63
N ARG A 402 9.12 -6.58 23.53
CA ARG A 402 10.27 -7.49 23.50
C ARG A 402 11.48 -6.87 22.82
#